data_3a2a3a054ac4903a139067e8e15f041a
#
_entry.id   3a2a3a054ac4903a139067e8e15f041a
#
_cell.length_a   1.000
_cell.length_b   1.000
_cell.length_c   1.000
_cell.angle_alpha   90.00
_cell.angle_beta   90.00
_cell.angle_gamma   90.00
#
_symmetry.space_group_name_H-M   'P 1'
#
loop_
_entity.id
_entity.type
_entity.pdbx_description
1 polymer ?
#
loop_
_entity_poly.entity_id
_entity_poly.type
_entity_poly.pdbx_seq_one_letter_code
_entity_poly.pdbx_strand_id
1 'polypeptide(L)'
;MSSIDIRHAHSLPHAQARKAVQEVADKLAERFGIDYDWQGDTLNFTRSGVDGKIDLAPQSLRVTASLGFLMSAFKGPIEAEIKRVLDERFGG
;
A
#
# COMPACT_ATOMS: atom_id res chain seq x y z
N MET A 1 16.65 5.55 -8.51
CA MET A 1 15.47 4.75 -8.17
C MET A 1 15.08 4.99 -6.72
N SER A 2 13.80 5.04 -6.44
CA SER A 2 13.28 5.23 -5.09
C SER A 2 12.49 4.01 -4.66
N SER A 3 12.47 3.74 -3.36
CA SER A 3 11.71 2.63 -2.84
C SER A 3 10.95 3.03 -1.57
N ILE A 4 9.86 2.34 -1.33
CA ILE A 4 9.04 2.51 -0.14
C ILE A 4 9.03 1.18 0.59
N ASP A 5 9.22 1.22 1.91
CA ASP A 5 9.13 0.02 2.75
C ASP A 5 8.49 0.46 4.07
N ILE A 6 7.23 0.09 4.26
CA ILE A 6 6.46 0.45 5.44
C ILE A 6 6.03 -0.83 6.13
N ARG A 7 6.31 -0.95 7.41
CA ARG A 7 5.84 -2.06 8.24
C ARG A 7 4.88 -1.50 9.28
N HIS A 8 3.75 -2.16 9.44
CA HIS A 8 2.71 -1.69 10.34
C HIS A 8 2.10 -2.86 11.09
N ALA A 9 2.21 -2.83 12.41
CA ALA A 9 1.57 -3.84 13.25
C ALA A 9 0.08 -3.52 13.39
N HIS A 10 -0.74 -4.55 13.48
CA HIS A 10 -2.17 -4.37 13.68
C HIS A 10 -2.76 -5.54 14.48
N SER A 11 -3.96 -5.33 15.00
CA SER A 11 -4.69 -6.35 15.73
C SER A 11 -6.10 -6.58 15.19
N LEU A 12 -6.36 -6.14 13.96
CA LEU A 12 -7.68 -6.32 13.35
C LEU A 12 -7.90 -7.76 12.90
N PRO A 13 -9.13 -8.26 12.97
CA PRO A 13 -9.48 -9.53 12.32
C PRO A 13 -9.11 -9.51 10.85
N HIS A 14 -8.76 -10.67 10.30
CA HIS A 14 -8.25 -10.76 8.94
C HIS A 14 -9.16 -10.09 7.91
N ALA A 15 -10.47 -10.32 7.98
CA ALA A 15 -11.40 -9.73 7.03
C ALA A 15 -11.41 -8.20 7.08
N GLN A 16 -11.31 -7.63 8.28
CA GLN A 16 -11.25 -6.17 8.43
C GLN A 16 -9.91 -5.62 7.97
N ALA A 17 -8.82 -6.32 8.27
CA ALA A 17 -7.51 -5.91 7.80
C ALA A 17 -7.45 -5.92 6.27
N ARG A 18 -8.05 -6.92 5.65
CA ARG A 18 -8.11 -7.00 4.19
C ARG A 18 -8.90 -5.83 3.58
N LYS A 19 -10.01 -5.44 4.21
CA LYS A 19 -10.76 -4.26 3.76
C LYS A 19 -9.95 -2.98 3.87
N ALA A 20 -9.17 -2.84 4.95
CA ALA A 20 -8.34 -1.66 5.13
C ALA A 20 -7.24 -1.59 4.06
N VAL A 21 -6.61 -2.72 3.74
CA VAL A 21 -5.63 -2.78 2.66
C VAL A 21 -6.28 -2.45 1.33
N GLN A 22 -7.49 -2.96 1.09
CA GLN A 22 -8.25 -2.64 -0.12
C GLN A 22 -8.48 -1.12 -0.24
N GLU A 23 -8.76 -0.46 0.87
CA GLU A 23 -8.95 0.99 0.85
C GLU A 23 -7.67 1.73 0.50
N VAL A 24 -6.52 1.26 0.97
CA VAL A 24 -5.22 1.82 0.55
C VAL A 24 -5.11 1.74 -0.97
N ALA A 25 -5.40 0.57 -1.53
CA ALA A 25 -5.32 0.38 -2.98
C ALA A 25 -6.30 1.29 -3.72
N ASP A 26 -7.53 1.41 -3.22
CA ASP A 26 -8.54 2.27 -3.84
C ASP A 26 -8.08 3.73 -3.87
N LYS A 27 -7.48 4.21 -2.78
CA LYS A 27 -6.97 5.58 -2.72
C LYS A 27 -5.80 5.80 -3.67
N LEU A 28 -4.90 4.83 -3.77
CA LEU A 28 -3.80 4.91 -4.72
C LEU A 28 -4.30 4.91 -6.16
N ALA A 29 -5.31 4.08 -6.45
CA ALA A 29 -5.90 4.04 -7.78
C ALA A 29 -6.56 5.39 -8.12
N GLU A 30 -7.30 5.94 -7.17
CA GLU A 30 -8.02 7.20 -7.38
C GLU A 30 -7.07 8.39 -7.56
N ARG A 31 -6.02 8.46 -6.75
CA ARG A 31 -5.14 9.65 -6.74
C ARG A 31 -3.97 9.54 -7.71
N PHE A 32 -3.48 8.35 -7.98
CA PHE A 32 -2.26 8.17 -8.77
C PHE A 32 -2.46 7.28 -9.99
N GLY A 33 -3.67 6.83 -10.25
CA GLY A 33 -3.95 6.00 -11.42
C GLY A 33 -3.28 4.63 -11.36
N ILE A 34 -3.15 4.07 -10.17
CA ILE A 34 -2.49 2.77 -9.98
C ILE A 34 -3.50 1.65 -10.15
N ASP A 35 -3.11 0.60 -10.87
CA ASP A 35 -3.90 -0.63 -10.99
C ASP A 35 -3.49 -1.58 -9.88
N TYR A 36 -4.42 -2.43 -9.43
CA TYR A 36 -4.11 -3.39 -8.38
C TYR A 36 -4.88 -4.68 -8.56
N ASP A 37 -4.36 -5.76 -7.96
CA ASP A 37 -5.06 -7.03 -7.87
C ASP A 37 -4.58 -7.81 -6.66
N TRP A 38 -5.45 -8.69 -6.18
CA TRP A 38 -5.15 -9.56 -5.05
C TRP A 38 -4.66 -10.93 -5.51
N GLN A 39 -3.67 -11.47 -4.80
CA GLN A 39 -3.23 -12.85 -4.93
C GLN A 39 -3.07 -13.41 -3.53
N GLY A 40 -4.07 -14.18 -3.06
CA GLY A 40 -4.08 -14.61 -1.67
C GLY A 40 -4.15 -13.42 -0.73
N ASP A 41 -3.21 -13.31 0.18
CA ASP A 41 -3.13 -12.20 1.14
C ASP A 41 -2.14 -11.12 0.71
N THR A 42 -1.76 -11.11 -0.55
CA THR A 42 -0.89 -10.08 -1.11
C THR A 42 -1.67 -9.26 -2.14
N LEU A 43 -1.67 -7.96 -1.95
CA LEU A 43 -2.24 -7.04 -2.94
C LEU A 43 -1.08 -6.47 -3.75
N ASN A 44 -1.09 -6.70 -5.06
CA ASN A 44 -0.10 -6.15 -5.98
C ASN A 44 -0.64 -4.86 -6.57
N PHE A 45 0.18 -3.82 -6.63
CA PHE A 45 -0.23 -2.57 -7.28
C PHE A 45 0.86 -2.10 -8.23
N THR A 46 0.45 -1.65 -9.39
CA THR A 46 1.38 -1.29 -10.45
C THR A 46 0.85 -0.16 -11.31
N ARG A 47 1.78 0.58 -11.88
CA ARG A 47 1.54 1.47 -13.01
C ARG A 47 2.89 1.68 -13.69
N SER A 48 2.89 2.36 -14.82
CA SER A 48 4.15 2.70 -15.48
C SER A 48 5.07 3.44 -14.50
N GLY A 49 6.19 2.84 -14.17
CA GLY A 49 7.18 3.41 -13.24
C GLY A 49 6.93 3.11 -11.78
N VAL A 50 5.88 2.35 -11.43
CA VAL A 50 5.61 1.95 -10.05
C VAL A 50 5.31 0.47 -9.98
N ASP A 51 5.95 -0.22 -9.03
CA ASP A 51 5.79 -1.65 -8.84
C ASP A 51 5.80 -1.91 -7.34
N GLY A 52 4.69 -2.36 -6.80
CA GLY A 52 4.62 -2.56 -5.36
C GLY A 52 3.66 -3.65 -4.93
N LYS A 53 3.70 -3.93 -3.65
CA LYS A 53 2.80 -4.91 -3.05
C LYS A 53 2.58 -4.63 -1.57
N ILE A 54 1.47 -5.13 -1.07
CA ILE A 54 1.13 -5.10 0.35
C ILE A 54 0.94 -6.55 0.78
N ASP A 55 1.82 -7.02 1.67
CA ASP A 55 1.72 -8.36 2.23
C ASP A 55 0.98 -8.27 3.56
N LEU A 56 -0.16 -8.94 3.64
CA LEU A 56 -0.99 -8.94 4.83
C LEU A 56 -0.73 -10.21 5.65
N ALA A 57 -0.33 -10.01 6.90
CA ALA A 57 -0.11 -11.10 7.86
C ALA A 57 -1.11 -10.95 9.02
N PRO A 58 -1.26 -11.99 9.87
CA PRO A 58 -2.27 -11.93 10.96
C PRO A 58 -2.12 -10.76 11.92
N GLN A 59 -0.91 -10.30 12.20
CA GLN A 59 -0.68 -9.23 13.16
C GLN A 59 0.14 -8.07 12.61
N SER A 60 0.39 -8.08 11.30
CA SER A 60 1.18 -7.02 10.69
C SER A 60 0.91 -6.96 9.20
N LEU A 61 1.36 -5.88 8.58
CA LEU A 61 1.40 -5.80 7.14
C LEU A 61 2.68 -5.11 6.73
N ARG A 62 3.09 -5.34 5.50
CA ARG A 62 4.28 -4.71 4.94
C ARG A 62 3.95 -4.19 3.56
N VAL A 63 4.24 -2.91 3.34
CA VAL A 63 4.10 -2.28 2.03
C VAL A 63 5.48 -2.08 1.46
N THR A 64 5.73 -2.61 0.29
CA THR A 64 6.98 -2.40 -0.43
C THR A 64 6.66 -1.91 -1.83
N ALA A 65 7.44 -0.97 -2.32
CA ALA A 65 7.25 -0.44 -3.67
C ALA A 65 8.57 0.05 -4.23
N SER A 66 8.68 -0.07 -5.54
CA SER A 66 9.84 0.42 -6.28
C SER A 66 9.34 1.47 -7.28
N LEU A 67 9.94 2.63 -7.29
CA LEU A 67 9.57 3.72 -8.19
C LEU A 67 10.74 4.02 -9.13
N GLY A 68 10.43 4.05 -10.43
CA GLY A 68 11.40 4.41 -11.44
C GLY A 68 11.75 5.89 -11.37
N PHE A 69 12.75 6.28 -12.16
CA PHE A 69 13.29 7.64 -12.13
C PHE A 69 12.21 8.71 -12.27
N LEU A 70 11.31 8.55 -13.24
CA LEU A 70 10.28 9.56 -13.49
C LEU A 70 9.22 9.64 -12.40
N MET A 71 9.03 8.56 -11.64
CA MET A 71 8.03 8.51 -10.57
C MET A 71 8.61 8.77 -9.19
N SER A 72 9.91 8.96 -9.08
CA SER A 72 10.55 9.17 -7.78
C SER A 72 10.04 10.42 -7.07
N ALA A 73 9.61 11.43 -7.81
CA ALA A 73 9.03 12.64 -7.22
C ALA A 73 7.71 12.35 -6.49
N PHE A 74 7.06 11.23 -6.81
CA PHE A 74 5.79 10.84 -6.17
C PHE A 74 5.98 9.96 -4.95
N LYS A 75 7.22 9.61 -4.60
CA LYS A 75 7.48 8.77 -3.43
C LYS A 75 6.86 9.35 -2.17
N GLY A 76 7.12 10.61 -1.89
CA GLY A 76 6.59 11.28 -0.71
C GLY A 76 5.06 11.27 -0.67
N PRO A 77 4.39 11.78 -1.71
CA PRO A 77 2.92 11.75 -1.77
C PRO A 77 2.32 10.36 -1.66
N ILE A 78 2.88 9.37 -2.35
CA ILE A 78 2.37 7.99 -2.29
C ILE A 78 2.56 7.42 -0.88
N GLU A 79 3.75 7.57 -0.31
CA GLU A 79 4.04 7.09 1.03
C GLU A 79 3.13 7.75 2.07
N ALA A 80 2.94 9.06 1.96
CA ALA A 80 2.08 9.80 2.88
C ALA A 80 0.62 9.31 2.80
N GLU A 81 0.12 9.06 1.60
CA GLU A 81 -1.23 8.55 1.43
C GLU A 81 -1.40 7.17 2.05
N ILE A 82 -0.43 6.28 1.82
CA ILE A 82 -0.45 4.94 2.41
C ILE A 82 -0.46 5.05 3.94
N LYS A 83 0.45 5.83 4.51
CA LYS A 83 0.52 5.98 5.97
C LYS A 83 -0.75 6.58 6.54
N ARG A 84 -1.34 7.56 5.87
CA ARG A 84 -2.57 8.19 6.33
C ARG A 84 -3.70 7.17 6.44
N VAL A 85 -3.90 6.36 5.40
CA VAL A 85 -4.97 5.36 5.41
C VAL A 85 -4.70 4.29 6.45
N LEU A 86 -3.44 3.84 6.57
CA LEU A 86 -3.08 2.85 7.59
C LEU A 86 -3.36 3.37 9.00
N ASP A 87 -3.01 4.61 9.29
CA ASP A 87 -3.27 5.20 10.60
C ASP A 87 -4.76 5.31 10.88
N GLU A 88 -5.56 5.71 9.90
CA GLU A 88 -7.00 5.83 10.05
C GLU A 88 -7.69 4.49 10.27
N ARG A 89 -7.25 3.44 9.55
CA ARG A 89 -7.94 2.15 9.56
C ARG A 89 -7.40 1.18 10.60
N PHE A 90 -6.12 1.28 10.93
CA PHE A 90 -5.51 0.37 11.90
C PHE A 90 -5.27 1.02 13.27
N GLY A 91 -5.75 2.22 13.45
CA GLY A 91 -5.68 2.88 14.73
C GLY A 91 -4.29 3.35 15.11
N GLY A 92 -3.45 3.51 14.13
CA GLY A 92 -2.11 4.09 14.25
C GLY A 92 -1.34 3.82 15.48
#